data_1ea8873741400efcf4be7b5672bc574f
#
_entry.id   1ea8873741400efcf4be7b5672bc574f
#
_cell.length_a   1.000
_cell.length_b   1.000
_cell.length_c   1.000
_cell.angle_alpha   90.00
_cell.angle_beta   90.00
_cell.angle_gamma   90.00
#
_symmetry.space_group_name_H-M   'P 1'
#
loop_
_entity.id
_entity.type
_entity.pdbx_description
1 polymer ?
#
loop_
_entity_poly.entity_id
_entity_poly.type
_entity_poly.pdbx_seq_one_letter_code
_entity_poly.pdbx_strand_id
1 'polypeptide(L)'
;DVNLKKFRLSKIKDHENLKFLNFNLSNINSYDELEKLSNEVSAVYHMAARAGVRQSFLTPESYVEDNTVATTNIAKFTKSNKIEKLVIASTSSIYGNSGENLMSENKDEKIQPPSVYASTKLSGEILSKIMMEDSDTNLLLPRFFTVYGPYGRPDMSILRFIHWVLEEKEVLVLGDGEQMRSFTY
;
A
#
# COMPACT_ATOMS: atom_id res chain seq x y z
N ASP A 1 14.20 -0.96 -8.16
CA ASP A 1 15.15 -0.17 -8.95
C ASP A 1 14.94 1.34 -8.67
N VAL A 2 16.00 2.01 -8.23
CA VAL A 2 15.98 3.46 -7.92
C VAL A 2 15.75 4.30 -9.18
N ASN A 3 16.29 3.89 -10.32
CA ASN A 3 16.15 4.61 -11.58
C ASN A 3 14.70 4.62 -12.07
N LEU A 4 13.98 3.50 -11.90
CA LEU A 4 12.55 3.42 -12.20
C LEU A 4 11.73 4.37 -11.31
N LYS A 5 12.06 4.48 -10.02
CA LYS A 5 11.40 5.41 -9.10
C LYS A 5 11.66 6.87 -9.50
N LYS A 6 12.91 7.20 -9.83
CA LYS A 6 13.27 8.55 -10.33
C LYS A 6 12.56 8.89 -11.64
N PHE A 7 12.50 7.93 -12.56
CA PHE A 7 11.76 8.10 -13.81
C PHE A 7 10.27 8.37 -13.58
N ARG A 8 9.61 7.60 -12.70
CA ARG A 8 8.20 7.84 -12.36
C ARG A 8 7.99 9.22 -11.75
N LEU A 9 8.85 9.62 -10.82
CA LEU A 9 8.79 10.94 -10.19
C LEU A 9 8.99 12.05 -11.21
N SER A 10 9.92 11.90 -12.17
CA SER A 10 10.19 12.92 -13.19
C SER A 10 8.98 13.20 -14.10
N LYS A 11 7.99 12.31 -14.16
CA LYS A 11 6.78 12.52 -14.96
C LYS A 11 5.78 13.47 -14.30
N ILE A 12 5.90 13.69 -13.00
CA ILE A 12 4.91 14.47 -12.23
C ILE A 12 5.52 15.60 -11.41
N LYS A 13 6.83 15.55 -11.08
CA LYS A 13 7.47 16.47 -10.10
C LYS A 13 7.40 17.95 -10.48
N ASP A 14 7.31 18.25 -11.76
CA ASP A 14 7.31 19.63 -12.29
C ASP A 14 5.87 20.11 -12.57
N HIS A 15 4.84 19.38 -12.11
CA HIS A 15 3.46 19.82 -12.23
C HIS A 15 3.20 20.99 -11.28
N GLU A 16 2.59 22.07 -11.79
CA GLU A 16 2.38 23.34 -11.07
C GLU A 16 1.65 23.19 -9.72
N ASN A 17 0.74 22.19 -9.62
CA ASN A 17 -0.05 21.92 -8.43
C ASN A 17 0.57 20.81 -7.54
N LEU A 18 1.85 20.46 -7.73
CA LEU A 18 2.54 19.45 -6.96
C LEU A 18 3.69 20.03 -6.16
N LYS A 19 3.68 19.83 -4.84
CA LYS A 19 4.83 20.05 -3.97
C LYS A 19 5.40 18.70 -3.54
N PHE A 20 6.60 18.37 -3.97
CA PHE A 20 7.28 17.14 -3.57
C PHE A 20 8.09 17.37 -2.30
N LEU A 21 7.80 16.57 -1.26
CA LEU A 21 8.56 16.53 0.00
C LEU A 21 9.22 15.15 0.13
N ASN A 22 10.49 15.12 0.51
CA ASN A 22 11.26 13.89 0.68
C ASN A 22 11.60 13.68 2.16
N PHE A 23 10.86 12.82 2.83
CA PHE A 23 11.13 12.45 4.21
C PHE A 23 10.66 11.01 4.51
N ASN A 24 11.09 10.46 5.64
CA ASN A 24 10.72 9.12 6.07
C ASN A 24 9.46 9.17 6.95
N LEU A 25 8.37 8.51 6.50
CA LEU A 25 7.10 8.47 7.23
C LEU A 25 7.16 7.69 8.54
N SER A 26 8.13 6.80 8.73
CA SER A 26 8.32 6.12 10.02
C SER A 26 8.99 7.01 11.07
N ASN A 27 9.64 8.10 10.66
CA ASN A 27 10.29 9.04 11.55
C ASN A 27 9.39 10.24 11.83
N ILE A 28 8.78 10.27 13.02
CA ILE A 28 7.84 11.34 13.40
C ILE A 28 8.50 12.73 13.43
N ASN A 29 9.81 12.82 13.70
CA ASN A 29 10.54 14.09 13.69
C ASN A 29 10.65 14.72 12.29
N SER A 30 10.32 13.97 11.24
CA SER A 30 10.31 14.46 9.85
C SER A 30 9.02 15.20 9.49
N TYR A 31 8.05 15.29 10.41
CA TYR A 31 6.73 15.85 10.13
C TYR A 31 6.63 17.37 10.24
N ASP A 32 7.67 18.06 10.73
CA ASP A 32 7.65 19.52 10.92
C ASP A 32 7.28 20.30 9.65
N GLU A 33 7.74 19.84 8.48
CA GLU A 33 7.37 20.46 7.20
C GLU A 33 5.92 20.17 6.82
N LEU A 34 5.43 18.98 7.15
CA LEU A 34 4.07 18.56 6.87
C LEU A 34 3.08 19.30 7.79
N GLU A 35 3.46 19.51 9.07
CA GLU A 35 2.67 20.28 10.03
C GLU A 35 2.44 21.73 9.57
N LYS A 36 3.40 22.35 8.91
CA LYS A 36 3.24 23.70 8.35
C LYS A 36 2.19 23.78 7.24
N LEU A 37 1.90 22.66 6.58
CA LEU A 37 0.92 22.56 5.50
C LEU A 37 -0.43 22.01 5.98
N SER A 38 -0.53 21.58 7.23
CA SER A 38 -1.69 20.82 7.73
C SER A 38 -3.03 21.55 7.57
N ASN A 39 -3.05 22.87 7.74
CA ASN A 39 -4.25 23.69 7.58
C ASN A 39 -4.77 23.77 6.13
N GLU A 40 -3.95 23.39 5.14
CA GLU A 40 -4.32 23.40 3.72
C GLU A 40 -4.73 22.00 3.24
N VAL A 41 -4.61 20.97 4.09
CA VAL A 41 -4.85 19.57 3.74
C VAL A 41 -6.26 19.16 4.11
N SER A 42 -7.10 18.85 3.13
CA SER A 42 -8.44 18.30 3.31
C SER A 42 -8.49 16.77 3.29
N ALA A 43 -7.50 16.11 2.67
CA ALA A 43 -7.46 14.66 2.57
C ALA A 43 -6.03 14.11 2.55
N VAL A 44 -5.84 12.95 3.16
CA VAL A 44 -4.59 12.18 3.11
C VAL A 44 -4.82 10.86 2.39
N TYR A 45 -4.01 10.58 1.37
CA TYR A 45 -3.97 9.31 0.64
C TYR A 45 -2.67 8.60 0.94
N HIS A 46 -2.67 7.74 1.95
CA HIS A 46 -1.49 6.99 2.38
C HIS A 46 -1.30 5.72 1.53
N MET A 47 -0.57 5.86 0.42
CA MET A 47 -0.24 4.77 -0.51
C MET A 47 1.18 4.22 -0.27
N ALA A 48 1.99 4.91 0.53
CA ALA A 48 3.36 4.52 0.80
C ALA A 48 3.41 3.28 1.70
N ALA A 49 4.12 2.26 1.26
CA ALA A 49 4.36 1.03 2.02
C ALA A 49 5.50 0.22 1.40
N ARG A 50 6.11 -0.64 2.18
CA ARG A 50 6.98 -1.69 1.68
C ARG A 50 6.12 -2.86 1.25
N ALA A 51 6.12 -3.16 -0.06
CA ALA A 51 5.38 -4.27 -0.65
C ALA A 51 6.28 -5.48 -0.92
N GLY A 52 5.68 -6.67 -1.07
CA GLY A 52 6.38 -7.90 -1.41
C GLY A 52 6.29 -8.97 -0.32
N VAL A 53 5.44 -9.97 -0.57
CA VAL A 53 5.17 -11.06 0.39
C VAL A 53 6.44 -11.85 0.72
N ARG A 54 7.16 -12.32 -0.31
CA ARG A 54 8.37 -13.16 -0.10
C ARG A 54 9.48 -12.39 0.63
N GLN A 55 9.71 -11.14 0.25
CA GLN A 55 10.74 -10.30 0.86
C GLN A 55 10.43 -10.00 2.33
N SER A 56 9.16 -9.96 2.72
CA SER A 56 8.75 -9.65 4.10
C SER A 56 9.20 -10.70 5.12
N PHE A 57 9.51 -11.91 4.69
CA PHE A 57 10.08 -12.94 5.57
C PHE A 57 11.59 -12.77 5.81
N LEU A 58 12.28 -12.06 4.92
CA LEU A 58 13.73 -11.86 5.01
C LEU A 58 14.11 -10.64 5.86
N THR A 59 13.27 -9.61 5.87
CA THR A 59 13.52 -8.35 6.62
C THR A 59 12.24 -7.88 7.31
N PRO A 60 11.67 -8.69 8.24
CA PRO A 60 10.36 -8.42 8.85
C PRO A 60 10.32 -7.08 9.60
N GLU A 61 11.40 -6.71 10.28
CA GLU A 61 11.54 -5.44 11.01
C GLU A 61 11.32 -4.22 10.13
N SER A 62 11.87 -4.24 8.90
CA SER A 62 11.68 -3.16 7.93
C SER A 62 10.23 -3.02 7.48
N TYR A 63 9.47 -4.12 7.45
CA TYR A 63 8.05 -4.08 7.13
C TYR A 63 7.21 -3.53 8.27
N VAL A 64 7.57 -3.84 9.51
CA VAL A 64 6.92 -3.25 10.69
C VAL A 64 7.16 -1.74 10.70
N GLU A 65 8.38 -1.31 10.49
CA GLU A 65 8.76 0.11 10.46
C GLU A 65 8.04 0.86 9.32
N ASP A 66 8.22 0.40 8.07
CA ASP A 66 7.73 1.12 6.88
C ASP A 66 6.20 1.01 6.70
N ASN A 67 5.54 -0.01 7.24
CA ASN A 67 4.11 -0.21 7.07
C ASN A 67 3.31 0.14 8.34
N THR A 68 3.68 -0.44 9.50
CA THR A 68 2.89 -0.24 10.71
C THR A 68 3.20 1.09 11.38
N VAL A 69 4.49 1.39 11.62
CA VAL A 69 4.90 2.64 12.29
C VAL A 69 4.55 3.84 11.40
N ALA A 70 4.89 3.80 10.12
CA ALA A 70 4.57 4.89 9.19
C ALA A 70 3.05 5.14 9.08
N THR A 71 2.23 4.08 9.00
CA THR A 71 0.76 4.22 8.98
C THR A 71 0.23 4.82 10.28
N THR A 72 0.77 4.40 11.44
CA THR A 72 0.40 4.95 12.75
C THR A 72 0.73 6.45 12.85
N ASN A 73 1.90 6.86 12.34
CA ASN A 73 2.29 8.27 12.31
C ASN A 73 1.37 9.10 11.42
N ILE A 74 0.99 8.60 10.24
CA ILE A 74 0.04 9.26 9.34
C ILE A 74 -1.35 9.36 9.99
N ALA A 75 -1.82 8.31 10.64
CA ALA A 75 -3.10 8.36 11.37
C ALA A 75 -3.06 9.40 12.50
N LYS A 76 -1.96 9.44 13.28
CA LYS A 76 -1.76 10.45 14.32
C LYS A 76 -1.76 11.87 13.75
N PHE A 77 -1.01 12.12 12.69
CA PHE A 77 -0.98 13.41 11.98
C PHE A 77 -2.37 13.83 11.52
N THR A 78 -3.10 12.93 10.86
CA THR A 78 -4.46 13.19 10.35
C THR A 78 -5.41 13.58 11.47
N LYS A 79 -5.43 12.82 12.59
CA LYS A 79 -6.28 13.10 13.76
C LYS A 79 -5.93 14.41 14.43
N SER A 80 -4.63 14.63 14.71
CA SER A 80 -4.16 15.85 15.41
C SER A 80 -4.51 17.13 14.64
N ASN A 81 -4.51 17.07 13.32
CA ASN A 81 -4.79 18.19 12.43
C ASN A 81 -6.26 18.23 11.95
N LYS A 82 -7.13 17.36 12.49
CA LYS A 82 -8.57 17.30 12.16
C LYS A 82 -8.84 17.21 10.66
N ILE A 83 -8.01 16.47 9.93
CA ILE A 83 -8.16 16.32 8.49
C ILE A 83 -9.38 15.46 8.19
N GLU A 84 -10.23 15.91 7.27
CA GLU A 84 -11.56 15.34 7.02
C GLU A 84 -11.52 13.91 6.47
N LYS A 85 -10.49 13.55 5.71
CA LYS A 85 -10.43 12.27 5.02
C LYS A 85 -9.04 11.60 5.14
N LEU A 86 -9.06 10.32 5.48
CA LEU A 86 -7.87 9.46 5.48
C LEU A 86 -8.15 8.19 4.65
N VAL A 87 -7.41 8.01 3.58
CA VAL A 87 -7.44 6.80 2.75
C VAL A 87 -6.12 6.05 2.93
N ILE A 88 -6.17 4.81 3.41
CA ILE A 88 -4.98 3.98 3.62
C ILE A 88 -5.06 2.76 2.71
N ALA A 89 -4.13 2.64 1.78
CA ALA A 89 -4.02 1.46 0.93
C ALA A 89 -3.77 0.21 1.78
N SER A 90 -4.72 -0.71 1.80
CA SER A 90 -4.57 -2.05 2.35
C SER A 90 -4.37 -3.08 1.23
N THR A 91 -4.58 -4.36 1.50
CA THR A 91 -4.28 -5.45 0.58
C THR A 91 -5.26 -6.62 0.75
N SER A 92 -5.65 -7.23 -0.35
CA SER A 92 -6.39 -8.50 -0.33
C SER A 92 -5.59 -9.66 0.29
N SER A 93 -4.28 -9.53 0.42
CA SER A 93 -3.42 -10.55 1.05
C SER A 93 -3.80 -10.85 2.51
N ILE A 94 -4.53 -9.97 3.18
CA ILE A 94 -5.00 -10.19 4.57
C ILE A 94 -6.04 -11.32 4.67
N TYR A 95 -6.75 -11.60 3.57
CA TYR A 95 -7.74 -12.68 3.53
C TYR A 95 -7.10 -14.09 3.56
N GLY A 96 -5.80 -14.17 3.34
CA GLY A 96 -5.10 -15.44 3.30
C GLY A 96 -5.45 -16.27 2.06
N ASN A 97 -5.48 -17.58 2.25
CA ASN A 97 -5.89 -18.51 1.20
C ASN A 97 -7.37 -18.87 1.42
N SER A 98 -8.25 -18.30 0.62
CA SER A 98 -9.69 -18.52 0.71
C SER A 98 -10.18 -19.78 -0.04
N GLY A 99 -9.24 -20.56 -0.61
CA GLY A 99 -9.60 -21.69 -1.47
C GLY A 99 -10.40 -21.25 -2.70
N GLU A 100 -11.51 -21.95 -2.97
CA GLU A 100 -12.41 -21.62 -4.10
C GLU A 100 -13.45 -20.54 -3.76
N ASN A 101 -13.48 -20.05 -2.53
CA ASN A 101 -14.47 -19.08 -2.10
C ASN A 101 -14.14 -17.68 -2.60
N LEU A 102 -15.17 -16.95 -3.03
CA LEU A 102 -15.06 -15.52 -3.30
C LEU A 102 -14.75 -14.77 -2.01
N MET A 103 -13.76 -13.89 -2.07
CA MET A 103 -13.42 -12.99 -0.97
C MET A 103 -14.49 -11.92 -0.83
N SER A 104 -14.92 -11.64 0.42
CA SER A 104 -15.92 -10.63 0.74
C SER A 104 -15.49 -9.83 1.95
N GLU A 105 -15.77 -8.53 1.91
CA GLU A 105 -15.51 -7.59 3.00
C GLU A 105 -16.41 -7.84 4.22
N ASN A 106 -17.61 -8.38 3.96
CA ASN A 106 -18.67 -8.58 4.96
C ASN A 106 -18.63 -9.94 5.65
N LYS A 107 -17.65 -10.78 5.33
CA LYS A 107 -17.50 -12.07 5.99
C LYS A 107 -16.69 -11.90 7.27
N ASP A 108 -17.27 -12.31 8.41
CA ASP A 108 -16.59 -12.54 9.70
C ASP A 108 -15.61 -13.74 9.62
N GLU A 109 -15.07 -13.99 8.45
CA GLU A 109 -14.06 -15.01 8.25
C GLU A 109 -12.83 -14.66 9.08
N LYS A 110 -12.24 -15.65 9.74
CA LYS A 110 -10.98 -15.49 10.46
C LYS A 110 -9.92 -14.96 9.53
N ILE A 111 -9.69 -13.65 9.56
CA ILE A 111 -8.60 -13.01 8.84
C ILE A 111 -7.29 -13.59 9.40
N GLN A 112 -6.60 -14.38 8.59
CA GLN A 112 -5.31 -14.99 8.93
C GLN A 112 -4.27 -14.55 7.90
N PRO A 113 -3.60 -13.43 8.13
CA PRO A 113 -2.60 -12.94 7.19
C PRO A 113 -1.45 -13.95 7.06
N PRO A 114 -1.16 -14.44 5.85
CA PRO A 114 -0.19 -15.54 5.65
C PRO A 114 1.26 -15.05 5.57
N SER A 115 1.52 -13.78 5.81
CA SER A 115 2.85 -13.18 5.68
C SER A 115 3.03 -11.98 6.59
N VAL A 116 4.29 -11.64 6.87
CA VAL A 116 4.63 -10.41 7.60
C VAL A 116 4.07 -9.17 6.90
N TYR A 117 4.18 -9.11 5.58
CA TYR A 117 3.57 -8.02 4.79
C TYR A 117 2.06 -7.88 5.06
N ALA A 118 1.30 -8.97 4.94
CA ALA A 118 -0.13 -8.94 5.17
C ALA A 118 -0.46 -8.57 6.62
N SER A 119 0.30 -9.09 7.60
CA SER A 119 0.15 -8.77 9.01
C SER A 119 0.40 -7.29 9.31
N THR A 120 1.45 -6.69 8.72
CA THR A 120 1.73 -5.26 8.93
C THR A 120 0.68 -4.36 8.29
N LYS A 121 0.10 -4.75 7.14
CA LYS A 121 -1.02 -4.02 6.52
C LYS A 121 -2.30 -4.13 7.36
N LEU A 122 -2.62 -5.32 7.87
CA LEU A 122 -3.75 -5.52 8.78
C LEU A 122 -3.58 -4.73 10.08
N SER A 123 -2.37 -4.72 10.65
CA SER A 123 -2.06 -3.91 11.84
C SER A 123 -2.33 -2.42 11.58
N GLY A 124 -1.96 -1.92 10.40
CA GLY A 124 -2.28 -0.55 9.98
C GLY A 124 -3.79 -0.27 9.91
N GLU A 125 -4.59 -1.21 9.38
CA GLU A 125 -6.06 -1.09 9.40
C GLU A 125 -6.62 -1.01 10.82
N ILE A 126 -6.20 -1.94 11.69
CA ILE A 126 -6.70 -2.02 13.08
C ILE A 126 -6.34 -0.76 13.86
N LEU A 127 -5.07 -0.37 13.84
CA LEU A 127 -4.59 0.81 14.56
C LEU A 127 -5.27 2.09 14.07
N SER A 128 -5.43 2.25 12.76
CA SER A 128 -6.10 3.42 12.19
C SER A 128 -7.58 3.49 12.57
N LYS A 129 -8.30 2.36 12.60
CA LYS A 129 -9.69 2.31 13.07
C LYS A 129 -9.80 2.75 14.52
N ILE A 130 -8.99 2.18 15.42
CA ILE A 130 -8.97 2.54 16.84
C ILE A 130 -8.63 4.02 17.02
N MET A 131 -7.61 4.51 16.30
CA MET A 131 -7.20 5.91 16.42
C MET A 131 -8.24 6.90 15.89
N MET A 132 -9.08 6.52 14.93
CA MET A 132 -10.12 7.38 14.34
C MET A 132 -11.47 7.23 15.02
N GLU A 133 -11.66 6.35 16.01
CA GLU A 133 -12.93 6.05 16.63
C GLU A 133 -13.63 7.32 17.20
N ASP A 134 -12.84 8.21 17.84
CA ASP A 134 -13.32 9.49 18.39
C ASP A 134 -12.96 10.70 17.49
N SER A 135 -13.00 10.52 16.19
CA SER A 135 -12.60 11.55 15.21
C SER A 135 -13.67 11.71 14.13
N ASP A 136 -13.89 12.94 13.68
CA ASP A 136 -14.74 13.24 12.52
C ASP A 136 -14.09 12.86 11.17
N THR A 137 -12.87 12.31 11.19
CA THR A 137 -12.15 11.88 9.99
C THR A 137 -12.82 10.69 9.33
N ASN A 138 -13.20 10.83 8.06
CA ASN A 138 -13.72 9.73 7.25
C ASN A 138 -12.56 8.80 6.84
N LEU A 139 -12.48 7.61 7.46
CA LEU A 139 -11.45 6.61 7.22
C LEU A 139 -11.90 5.61 6.15
N LEU A 140 -11.10 5.46 5.10
CA LEU A 140 -11.30 4.49 4.01
C LEU A 140 -10.08 3.56 3.93
N LEU A 141 -10.34 2.25 3.87
CA LEU A 141 -9.31 1.19 3.89
C LEU A 141 -9.46 0.25 2.67
N PRO A 142 -9.19 0.72 1.43
CA PRO A 142 -9.32 -0.13 0.25
C PRO A 142 -8.33 -1.29 0.29
N ARG A 143 -8.83 -2.51 0.16
CA ARG A 143 -8.05 -3.76 0.10
C ARG A 143 -7.78 -4.13 -1.34
N PHE A 144 -6.76 -3.52 -1.93
CA PHE A 144 -6.41 -3.74 -3.31
C PHE A 144 -6.03 -5.19 -3.59
N PHE A 145 -6.56 -5.74 -4.67
CA PHE A 145 -6.05 -6.93 -5.31
C PHE A 145 -4.80 -6.60 -6.14
N THR A 146 -4.39 -7.50 -7.03
CA THR A 146 -3.24 -7.25 -7.89
C THR A 146 -3.49 -6.04 -8.78
N VAL A 147 -2.71 -4.98 -8.60
CA VAL A 147 -2.80 -3.76 -9.40
C VAL A 147 -1.94 -3.91 -10.65
N TYR A 148 -2.48 -3.55 -11.82
CA TYR A 148 -1.78 -3.55 -13.10
C TYR A 148 -2.01 -2.24 -13.85
N GLY A 149 -1.21 -1.98 -14.87
CA GLY A 149 -1.32 -0.80 -15.72
C GLY A 149 0.02 -0.12 -16.00
N PRO A 150 0.00 1.05 -16.64
CA PRO A 150 1.21 1.82 -16.94
C PRO A 150 2.01 2.11 -15.66
N TYR A 151 3.33 2.06 -15.79
CA TYR A 151 4.25 2.25 -14.66
C TYR A 151 4.09 1.24 -13.51
N GLY A 152 3.47 0.10 -13.74
CA GLY A 152 3.30 -1.00 -12.79
C GLY A 152 4.64 -1.54 -12.25
N ARG A 153 4.55 -2.40 -11.25
CA ARG A 153 5.72 -3.11 -10.71
C ARG A 153 6.21 -4.16 -11.70
N PRO A 154 7.50 -4.19 -12.05
CA PRO A 154 8.02 -5.11 -13.06
C PRO A 154 8.03 -6.58 -12.63
N ASP A 155 7.91 -6.86 -11.33
CA ASP A 155 7.86 -8.21 -10.75
C ASP A 155 6.45 -8.82 -10.72
N MET A 156 5.40 -8.05 -11.07
CA MET A 156 4.02 -8.54 -11.12
C MET A 156 3.74 -9.32 -12.40
N SER A 157 2.90 -10.36 -12.31
CA SER A 157 2.69 -11.35 -13.38
C SER A 157 2.34 -10.75 -14.74
N ILE A 158 1.34 -9.86 -14.80
CA ILE A 158 0.89 -9.28 -16.07
C ILE A 158 2.04 -8.55 -16.78
N LEU A 159 2.74 -7.65 -16.08
CA LEU A 159 3.83 -6.90 -16.69
C LEU A 159 5.02 -7.79 -17.05
N ARG A 160 5.32 -8.79 -16.21
CA ARG A 160 6.37 -9.79 -16.51
C ARG A 160 6.04 -10.60 -17.74
N PHE A 161 4.81 -11.07 -17.89
CA PHE A 161 4.39 -11.86 -19.06
C PHE A 161 4.49 -11.04 -20.35
N ILE A 162 4.01 -9.79 -20.33
CA ILE A 162 4.15 -8.87 -21.46
C ILE A 162 5.64 -8.68 -21.80
N HIS A 163 6.49 -8.48 -20.80
CA HIS A 163 7.92 -8.24 -21.00
C HIS A 163 8.62 -9.48 -21.59
N TRP A 164 8.32 -10.67 -21.08
CA TRP A 164 8.89 -11.90 -21.60
C TRP A 164 8.46 -12.17 -23.04
N VAL A 165 7.19 -11.92 -23.37
CA VAL A 165 6.71 -12.07 -24.75
C VAL A 165 7.41 -11.08 -25.71
N LEU A 166 7.55 -9.80 -25.28
CA LEU A 166 8.24 -8.79 -26.08
C LEU A 166 9.73 -9.07 -26.27
N GLU A 167 10.35 -9.76 -25.32
CA GLU A 167 11.77 -10.18 -25.37
C GLU A 167 11.96 -11.58 -25.99
N GLU A 168 10.91 -12.19 -26.52
CA GLU A 168 10.93 -13.55 -27.07
C GLU A 168 11.46 -14.61 -26.09
N LYS A 169 11.22 -14.38 -24.78
CA LYS A 169 11.60 -15.29 -23.70
C LYS A 169 10.47 -16.24 -23.35
N GLU A 170 10.83 -17.40 -22.83
CA GLU A 170 9.88 -18.34 -22.29
C GLU A 170 9.06 -17.73 -21.14
N VAL A 171 7.75 -17.90 -21.18
CA VAL A 171 6.85 -17.48 -20.11
C VAL A 171 6.77 -18.57 -19.05
N LEU A 172 7.34 -18.29 -17.87
CA LEU A 172 7.30 -19.22 -16.75
C LEU A 172 5.94 -19.11 -16.03
N VAL A 173 5.10 -20.11 -16.21
CA VAL A 173 3.85 -20.29 -15.46
C VAL A 173 4.15 -21.15 -14.23
N LEU A 174 3.81 -20.62 -13.04
CA LEU A 174 3.95 -21.35 -11.78
C LEU A 174 2.65 -22.10 -11.46
N GLY A 175 2.76 -23.38 -11.14
CA GLY A 175 1.60 -24.27 -10.94
C GLY A 175 1.05 -24.81 -12.26
N ASP A 176 -0.25 -25.08 -12.28
CA ASP A 176 -0.98 -25.65 -13.43
C ASP A 176 -1.50 -24.61 -14.43
N GLY A 177 -1.40 -23.33 -14.11
CA GLY A 177 -1.89 -22.23 -14.95
C GLY A 177 -3.36 -21.89 -14.77
N GLU A 178 -4.11 -22.65 -13.99
CA GLU A 178 -5.55 -22.45 -13.76
C GLU A 178 -5.87 -21.42 -12.65
N GLN A 179 -4.85 -20.76 -12.11
CA GLN A 179 -5.05 -19.78 -11.03
C GLN A 179 -5.82 -18.57 -11.51
N MET A 180 -6.95 -18.33 -10.87
CA MET A 180 -7.74 -17.12 -11.08
C MET A 180 -7.37 -16.03 -10.04
N ARG A 181 -7.36 -14.77 -10.47
CA ARG A 181 -7.13 -13.61 -9.62
C ARG A 181 -8.00 -12.45 -10.07
N SER A 182 -8.46 -11.65 -9.11
CA SER A 182 -8.99 -10.32 -9.43
C SER A 182 -7.84 -9.34 -9.62
N PHE A 183 -8.03 -8.41 -10.55
CA PHE A 183 -7.05 -7.39 -10.89
C PHE A 183 -7.70 -6.00 -10.78
N THR A 184 -6.90 -5.02 -10.34
CA THR A 184 -7.27 -3.61 -10.28
C THR A 184 -6.43 -2.84 -11.30
N TYR A 185 -7.07 -2.08 -12.20
CA TYR A 185 -6.39 -1.23 -13.18
C TYR A 185 -5.90 0.05 -12.55
#